data_b0fabcd42cb8a7be8b4efd4a8c49ca3c
#
_entry.id   b0fabcd42cb8a7be8b4efd4a8c49ca3c
#
_cell.length_a   1.000
_cell.length_b   1.000
_cell.length_c   1.000
_cell.angle_alpha   90.00
_cell.angle_beta   90.00
_cell.angle_gamma   90.00
#
_symmetry.space_group_name_H-M   'P 1'
#
loop_
_entity.id
_entity.type
_entity.pdbx_description
1 polymer ?
#
loop_
_entity_poly.entity_id
_entity_poly.type
_entity_poly.pdbx_seq_one_letter_code
_entity_poly.pdbx_strand_id
1 'polypeptide(L)'
;RSAWDYGPLGTELKENIRRQWWQTFVRGRGDMVGLDSSIILPKRVWEASGHVATFTDPLVECLQCHKRFRADTLIEDFEARKGRAAENGLADVPCPNCGTKGQYTEPKAFSGLVKTY
;
A
#
# COMPACT_ATOMS: atom_id res chain seq x y z
N ARG A 1 -4.47 5.11 -10.65
CA ARG A 1 -5.82 4.49 -10.69
C ARG A 1 -5.95 3.50 -9.53
N SER A 2 -6.34 3.91 -8.39
CA SER A 2 -6.72 3.06 -7.27
C SER A 2 -7.46 3.91 -6.23
N ALA A 3 -7.95 5.07 -6.64
CA ALA A 3 -8.78 5.92 -5.83
C ALA A 3 -10.26 5.63 -6.15
N TRP A 4 -11.04 5.49 -5.12
CA TRP A 4 -12.46 5.19 -5.19
C TRP A 4 -13.23 6.17 -4.34
N ASP A 5 -14.34 6.64 -4.84
CA ASP A 5 -15.25 7.50 -4.10
C ASP A 5 -16.37 6.66 -3.48
N TYR A 6 -16.88 7.13 -2.34
CA TYR A 6 -18.07 6.58 -1.74
C TYR A 6 -19.30 7.32 -2.26
N GLY A 7 -20.29 6.60 -2.76
CA GLY A 7 -21.61 7.15 -3.02
C GLY A 7 -22.35 7.52 -1.72
N PRO A 8 -23.55 8.11 -1.77
CA PRO A 8 -24.27 8.60 -0.58
C PRO A 8 -24.44 7.53 0.51
N LEU A 9 -24.90 6.33 0.17
CA LEU A 9 -25.07 5.25 1.14
C LEU A 9 -23.75 4.78 1.73
N GLY A 10 -22.69 4.70 0.92
CA GLY A 10 -21.35 4.31 1.38
C GLY A 10 -20.76 5.35 2.34
N THR A 11 -21.00 6.62 2.11
CA THR A 11 -20.57 7.72 3.00
C THR A 11 -21.26 7.61 4.35
N GLU A 12 -22.57 7.43 4.38
CA GLU A 12 -23.32 7.25 5.63
C GLU A 12 -22.89 6.00 6.39
N LEU A 13 -22.68 4.89 5.69
CA LEU A 13 -22.18 3.66 6.31
C LEU A 13 -20.81 3.87 6.95
N LYS A 14 -19.89 4.50 6.25
CA LYS A 14 -18.55 4.84 6.75
C LYS A 14 -18.61 5.70 8.03
N GLU A 15 -19.44 6.75 8.03
CA GLU A 15 -19.59 7.61 9.20
C GLU A 15 -20.27 6.89 10.37
N ASN A 16 -21.20 6.00 10.13
CA ASN A 16 -21.82 5.19 11.16
C ASN A 16 -20.81 4.22 11.80
N ILE A 17 -19.99 3.54 11.00
CA ILE A 17 -18.92 2.66 11.50
C ILE A 17 -17.91 3.46 12.33
N ARG A 18 -17.46 4.61 11.86
CA ARG A 18 -16.55 5.49 12.58
C ARG A 18 -17.12 5.95 13.93
N ARG A 19 -18.38 6.37 13.94
CA ARG A 19 -19.08 6.81 15.16
C ARG A 19 -19.22 5.68 16.16
N GLN A 20 -19.62 4.49 15.69
CA GLN A 20 -19.77 3.31 16.55
C GLN A 20 -18.44 2.88 17.14
N TRP A 21 -17.37 2.87 16.33
CA TRP A 21 -16.01 2.58 16.81
C TRP A 21 -15.57 3.55 17.90
N TRP A 22 -15.72 4.85 17.65
CA TRP A 22 -15.36 5.89 18.61
C TRP A 22 -16.14 5.80 19.90
N GLN A 23 -17.44 5.56 19.80
CA GLN A 23 -18.31 5.39 20.96
C GLN A 23 -17.89 4.18 21.81
N THR A 24 -17.59 3.07 21.16
CA THR A 24 -17.24 1.82 21.86
C THR A 24 -15.87 1.88 22.52
N PHE A 25 -14.85 2.31 21.76
CA PHE A 25 -13.45 2.21 22.21
C PHE A 25 -12.92 3.44 22.91
N VAL A 26 -13.46 4.62 22.65
CA VAL A 26 -12.98 5.85 23.28
C VAL A 26 -13.92 6.31 24.38
N ARG A 27 -15.20 6.54 24.06
CA ARG A 27 -16.15 7.08 25.05
C ARG A 27 -16.68 6.04 26.03
N GLY A 28 -16.78 4.79 25.61
CA GLY A 28 -17.24 3.67 26.45
C GLY A 28 -16.21 3.14 27.43
N ARG A 29 -14.99 3.66 27.38
CA ARG A 29 -13.87 3.22 28.26
C ARG A 29 -13.32 4.39 29.09
N GLY A 30 -13.06 4.15 30.36
CA GLY A 30 -12.47 5.13 31.26
C GLY A 30 -10.93 5.24 31.18
N ASP A 31 -10.29 4.31 30.49
CA ASP A 31 -8.84 4.19 30.35
C ASP A 31 -8.32 4.66 28.96
N MET A 32 -9.19 5.23 28.15
CA MET A 32 -8.84 5.73 26.80
C MET A 32 -9.21 7.19 26.61
N VAL A 33 -8.37 7.89 25.84
CA VAL A 33 -8.62 9.24 25.36
C VAL A 33 -8.50 9.28 23.85
N GLY A 34 -9.30 10.12 23.20
CA GLY A 34 -9.24 10.33 21.75
C GLY A 34 -8.09 11.24 21.37
N LEU A 35 -7.34 10.86 20.33
CA LEU A 35 -6.32 11.67 19.71
C LEU A 35 -6.57 11.70 18.19
N ASP A 36 -6.54 12.88 17.62
CA ASP A 36 -6.58 13.08 16.16
C ASP A 36 -5.29 13.76 15.71
N SER A 37 -4.42 12.98 15.09
CA SER A 37 -3.12 13.43 14.63
C SER A 37 -3.18 13.88 13.18
N SER A 38 -2.42 14.92 12.82
CA SER A 38 -2.27 15.35 11.43
C SER A 38 -1.52 14.29 10.60
N ILE A 39 -1.87 14.15 9.32
CA ILE A 39 -1.14 13.33 8.36
C ILE A 39 0.16 14.04 7.95
N ILE A 40 0.13 15.38 7.87
CA ILE A 40 1.32 16.18 7.58
C ILE A 40 2.02 16.48 8.90
N LEU A 41 3.16 15.84 9.10
CA LEU A 41 3.93 15.87 10.34
C LEU A 41 5.39 16.26 10.09
N PRO A 42 6.09 16.81 11.10
CA PRO A 42 7.52 17.05 11.02
C PRO A 42 8.30 15.76 10.72
N LYS A 43 9.36 15.86 9.92
CA LYS A 43 10.21 14.71 9.52
C LYS A 43 10.67 13.87 10.71
N ARG A 44 10.99 14.51 11.86
CA ARG A 44 11.43 13.81 13.07
C ARG A 44 10.44 12.79 13.61
N VAL A 45 9.13 13.00 13.41
CA VAL A 45 8.10 12.03 13.80
C VAL A 45 8.23 10.75 12.95
N TRP A 46 8.43 10.92 11.64
CA TRP A 46 8.60 9.80 10.72
C TRP A 46 9.96 9.10 10.85
N GLU A 47 10.98 9.81 11.30
CA GLU A 47 12.28 9.23 11.67
C GLU A 47 12.14 8.38 12.93
N ALA A 48 11.48 8.89 13.96
CA ALA A 48 11.27 8.18 15.23
C ALA A 48 10.39 6.92 15.06
N SER A 49 9.41 6.95 14.16
CA SER A 49 8.56 5.80 13.85
C SER A 49 9.19 4.81 12.86
N GLY A 50 10.37 5.10 12.32
CA GLY A 50 11.07 4.26 11.34
C GLY A 50 10.58 4.38 9.89
N HIS A 51 9.51 5.13 9.61
CA HIS A 51 8.96 5.25 8.27
C HIS A 51 9.94 5.84 7.24
N VAL A 52 10.81 6.75 7.66
CA VAL A 52 11.81 7.35 6.75
C VAL A 52 12.76 6.29 6.20
N ALA A 53 13.11 5.29 7.00
CA ALA A 53 14.05 4.24 6.59
C ALA A 53 13.39 3.06 5.86
N THR A 54 12.13 2.76 6.15
CA THR A 54 11.48 1.51 5.74
C THR A 54 10.28 1.67 4.82
N PHE A 55 9.74 2.88 4.68
CA PHE A 55 8.55 3.12 3.86
C PHE A 55 8.91 3.26 2.37
N THR A 56 9.42 2.16 1.82
CA THR A 56 9.82 2.07 0.41
C THR A 56 9.19 0.84 -0.23
N ASP A 57 8.70 1.02 -1.46
CA ASP A 57 8.18 -0.06 -2.28
C ASP A 57 9.19 -0.45 -3.37
N PRO A 58 9.49 -1.75 -3.56
CA PRO A 58 10.29 -2.20 -4.68
C PRO A 58 9.46 -2.14 -5.97
N LEU A 59 9.62 -1.09 -6.76
CA LEU A 59 8.91 -0.94 -8.03
C LEU A 59 9.73 -1.46 -9.21
N VAL A 60 9.04 -2.15 -10.11
CA VAL A 60 9.56 -2.59 -11.41
C VAL A 60 8.68 -2.08 -12.54
N GLU A 61 9.26 -1.86 -13.70
CA GLU A 61 8.54 -1.50 -14.91
C GLU A 61 8.61 -2.65 -15.90
N CYS A 62 7.48 -3.01 -16.51
CA CYS A 62 7.46 -3.97 -17.60
C CYS A 62 8.07 -3.31 -18.84
N LEU A 63 9.12 -3.91 -19.42
CA LEU A 63 9.83 -3.38 -20.59
C LEU A 63 9.00 -3.35 -21.85
N GLN A 64 7.91 -4.14 -21.92
CA GLN A 64 7.04 -4.22 -23.10
C GLN A 64 5.89 -3.20 -23.06
N CYS A 65 5.22 -3.07 -21.92
CA CYS A 65 4.02 -2.20 -21.84
C CYS A 65 4.21 -0.96 -20.97
N HIS A 66 5.39 -0.76 -20.40
CA HIS A 66 5.80 0.38 -19.58
C HIS A 66 4.91 0.64 -18.34
N LYS A 67 4.14 -0.37 -17.92
CA LYS A 67 3.40 -0.30 -16.65
C LYS A 67 4.28 -0.67 -15.48
N ARG A 68 4.07 0.03 -14.36
CA ARG A 68 4.79 -0.17 -13.11
C ARG A 68 3.99 -1.03 -12.16
N PHE A 69 4.70 -1.88 -11.42
CA PHE A 69 4.14 -2.80 -10.45
C PHE A 69 5.07 -2.89 -9.23
N ARG A 70 4.55 -3.33 -8.12
CA ARG A 70 5.36 -3.74 -6.97
C ARG A 70 5.93 -5.12 -7.26
N ALA A 71 7.23 -5.27 -7.09
CA ALA A 71 7.92 -6.54 -7.37
C ALA A 71 7.49 -7.65 -6.41
N ASP A 72 7.33 -7.33 -5.12
CA ASP A 72 6.86 -8.25 -4.08
C ASP A 72 5.46 -8.79 -4.39
N THR A 73 4.50 -7.89 -4.66
CA THR A 73 3.12 -8.25 -4.99
C THR A 73 3.03 -9.11 -6.26
N LEU A 74 3.85 -8.83 -7.29
CA LEU A 74 3.89 -9.64 -8.50
C LEU A 74 4.29 -11.10 -8.22
N ILE A 75 5.28 -11.29 -7.36
CA ILE A 75 5.77 -12.62 -6.98
C ILE A 75 4.71 -13.34 -6.13
N GLU A 76 4.19 -12.68 -5.10
CA GLU A 76 3.14 -13.23 -4.23
C GLU A 76 1.90 -13.67 -5.02
N ASP A 77 1.41 -12.81 -5.92
CA ASP A 77 0.25 -13.12 -6.78
C ASP A 77 0.52 -14.30 -7.72
N PHE A 78 1.73 -14.40 -8.26
CA PHE A 78 2.14 -15.52 -9.11
C PHE A 78 2.16 -16.82 -8.32
N GLU A 79 2.80 -16.84 -7.16
CA GLU A 79 2.89 -18.00 -6.28
C GLU A 79 1.50 -18.47 -5.81
N ALA A 80 0.64 -17.54 -5.41
CA ALA A 80 -0.74 -17.84 -5.02
C ALA A 80 -1.56 -18.47 -6.14
N ARG A 81 -1.41 -17.98 -7.39
CA ARG A 81 -2.16 -18.51 -8.55
C ARG A 81 -1.61 -19.84 -9.06
N LYS A 82 -0.30 -20.06 -8.98
CA LYS A 82 0.36 -21.25 -9.55
C LYS A 82 0.59 -22.36 -8.53
N GLY A 83 0.46 -22.07 -7.23
CA GLY A 83 0.72 -23.01 -6.14
C GLY A 83 2.19 -23.46 -6.06
N ARG A 84 3.11 -22.67 -6.62
CA ARG A 84 4.55 -22.94 -6.59
C ARG A 84 5.34 -21.64 -6.48
N ALA A 85 6.54 -21.72 -5.87
CA ALA A 85 7.45 -20.59 -5.76
C ALA A 85 7.97 -20.11 -7.13
N ALA A 86 8.27 -18.82 -7.20
CA ALA A 86 8.96 -18.20 -8.34
C ALA A 86 10.48 -18.40 -8.17
N GLU A 87 10.98 -19.55 -8.61
CA GLU A 87 12.40 -19.97 -8.40
C GLU A 87 13.41 -18.96 -8.97
N ASN A 88 13.07 -18.34 -10.10
CA ASN A 88 13.89 -17.30 -10.72
C ASN A 88 13.32 -15.88 -10.47
N GLY A 89 12.51 -15.70 -9.43
CA GLY A 89 11.90 -14.42 -9.09
C GLY A 89 11.05 -13.85 -10.23
N LEU A 90 11.25 -12.57 -10.56
CA LEU A 90 10.49 -11.87 -11.59
C LEU A 90 10.64 -12.45 -13.01
N ALA A 91 11.70 -13.21 -13.29
CA ALA A 91 11.88 -13.87 -14.60
C ALA A 91 10.79 -14.92 -14.89
N ASP A 92 10.20 -15.50 -13.85
CA ASP A 92 9.13 -16.48 -13.99
C ASP A 92 7.74 -15.86 -14.08
N VAL A 93 7.61 -14.58 -13.71
CA VAL A 93 6.32 -13.90 -13.56
C VAL A 93 5.89 -13.24 -14.87
N PRO A 94 4.72 -13.59 -15.44
CA PRO A 94 4.17 -12.87 -16.58
C PRO A 94 3.58 -11.52 -16.16
N CYS A 95 3.73 -10.53 -17.00
CA CYS A 95 3.14 -9.21 -16.77
C CYS A 95 1.59 -9.31 -16.72
N PRO A 96 0.94 -8.84 -15.67
CA PRO A 96 -0.52 -8.93 -15.55
C PRO A 96 -1.28 -8.08 -16.59
N ASN A 97 -0.59 -7.15 -17.26
CA ASN A 97 -1.19 -6.30 -18.27
C ASN A 97 -1.02 -6.81 -19.70
N CYS A 98 0.17 -7.25 -20.08
CA CYS A 98 0.46 -7.65 -21.47
C CYS A 98 0.83 -9.13 -21.63
N GLY A 99 0.97 -9.88 -20.54
CA GLY A 99 1.31 -11.30 -20.55
C GLY A 99 2.78 -11.63 -20.83
N THR A 100 3.60 -10.64 -21.17
CA THR A 100 5.04 -10.87 -21.44
C THR A 100 5.75 -11.36 -20.19
N LYS A 101 6.47 -12.49 -20.33
CA LYS A 101 7.13 -13.15 -19.21
C LYS A 101 8.53 -12.59 -18.98
N GLY A 102 8.85 -12.29 -17.71
CA GLY A 102 10.22 -12.04 -17.25
C GLY A 102 10.90 -10.77 -17.77
N GLN A 103 10.17 -9.87 -18.41
CA GLN A 103 10.74 -8.64 -18.95
C GLN A 103 10.41 -7.43 -18.06
N TYR A 104 11.16 -7.33 -16.97
CA TYR A 104 11.04 -6.23 -16.02
C TYR A 104 12.39 -5.54 -15.82
N THR A 105 12.34 -4.26 -15.47
CA THR A 105 13.52 -3.53 -14.99
C THR A 105 14.00 -4.08 -13.66
N GLU A 106 15.23 -3.79 -13.28
CA GLU A 106 15.69 -3.99 -11.91
C GLU A 106 14.76 -3.27 -10.91
N PRO A 107 14.45 -3.91 -9.76
CA PRO A 107 13.64 -3.29 -8.73
C PRO A 107 14.29 -2.02 -8.20
N LYS A 108 13.55 -0.92 -8.22
CA LYS A 108 13.99 0.36 -7.65
C LYS A 108 13.16 0.67 -6.39
N ALA A 109 13.84 1.00 -5.30
CA ALA A 109 13.19 1.45 -4.08
C ALA A 109 12.50 2.81 -4.34
N PHE A 110 11.20 2.85 -4.15
CA PHE A 110 10.39 4.06 -4.26
C PHE A 110 9.87 4.46 -2.87
N SER A 111 10.22 5.65 -2.41
CA SER A 111 9.70 6.15 -1.13
C SER A 111 8.23 6.54 -1.25
N GLY A 112 7.39 5.98 -0.40
CA GLY A 112 5.98 6.36 -0.27
C GLY A 112 5.76 7.69 0.47
N LEU A 113 6.81 8.27 1.06
CA LEU A 113 6.75 9.55 1.74
C LEU A 113 6.91 10.70 0.75
N VAL A 114 5.96 11.63 0.79
CA VAL A 114 5.99 12.87 -0.01
C VAL A 114 6.36 14.05 0.88
N LYS A 115 7.38 14.79 0.48
CA LYS A 115 7.76 16.03 1.16
C LYS A 115 6.90 17.18 0.65
N THR A 116 6.27 17.91 1.58
CA THR A 116 5.51 19.14 1.29
C THR A 116 6.34 20.36 1.70
N TYR A 117 6.08 21.50 1.05
CA TYR A 117 6.74 22.79 1.30
C TYR A 117 5.71 23.83 1.69
#